data_fb404f6ef21e4db0a757fceb6b479a80
#
_entry.id   fb404f6ef21e4db0a757fceb6b479a80
#
_cell.length_a   1.000
_cell.length_b   1.000
_cell.length_c   1.000
_cell.angle_alpha   90.00
_cell.angle_beta   90.00
_cell.angle_gamma   90.00
#
_symmetry.space_group_name_H-M   'P 1'
#
loop_
_entity.id
_entity.type
_entity.pdbx_description
1 polymer ?
#
loop_
_entity_poly.entity_id
_entity_poly.type
_entity_poly.pdbx_seq_one_letter_code
_entity_poly.pdbx_strand_id
1 'polypeptide(L)'
;ADRVYNCSGNHVFEQDREIYKTEWKLPDPAAFFLLDKLADSGFYRKTGHHLDERPGMVNFSIVGRNCNFEERVMYRDWDEHKNERRIIAEEFNSKFPDIEALVAGETGLDIFPRGSNKGQVIDDFKGYDVHFFGDKMDEGGNDYPLAVLNTKGTNYHVDCWKHTWKLLKGMQ
;
A
#
# COMPACT_ATOMS: atom_id res chain seq x y z
N ALA A 1 5.31 0.94 20.46
CA ALA A 1 4.05 0.32 20.00
C ALA A 1 3.96 -1.09 20.58
N ASP A 2 2.79 -1.50 21.03
CA ASP A 2 2.62 -2.84 21.59
C ASP A 2 2.64 -3.89 20.48
N ARG A 3 2.10 -3.54 19.31
CA ARG A 3 2.09 -4.36 18.11
C ARG A 3 2.41 -3.53 16.86
N VAL A 4 3.15 -4.11 15.93
CA VAL A 4 3.55 -3.50 14.65
C VAL A 4 3.08 -4.39 13.51
N TYR A 5 2.29 -3.82 12.60
CA TYR A 5 1.78 -4.47 11.41
C TYR A 5 2.52 -3.96 10.17
N ASN A 6 3.43 -4.76 9.66
CA ASN A 6 4.14 -4.47 8.42
C ASN A 6 3.45 -5.14 7.23
N CYS A 7 3.79 -4.72 6.01
CA CYS A 7 3.34 -5.37 4.78
C CYS A 7 1.81 -5.55 4.73
N SER A 8 1.06 -4.48 5.01
CA SER A 8 -0.42 -4.50 5.02
C SER A 8 -1.02 -5.49 6.03
N GLY A 9 -0.32 -5.82 7.12
CA GLY A 9 -0.73 -6.80 8.12
C GLY A 9 -0.24 -8.23 7.84
N ASN A 10 0.55 -8.44 6.79
CA ASN A 10 1.09 -9.75 6.44
C ASN A 10 2.37 -10.13 7.21
N HIS A 11 2.91 -9.21 7.99
CA HIS A 11 4.07 -9.42 8.85
C HIS A 11 3.89 -8.64 10.16
N VAL A 12 3.70 -9.35 11.25
CA VAL A 12 3.29 -8.77 12.53
C VAL A 12 4.29 -9.08 13.63
N PHE A 13 4.63 -8.04 14.39
CA PHE A 13 5.48 -8.13 15.57
C PHE A 13 4.73 -7.65 16.81
N GLU A 14 4.99 -8.27 17.94
CA GLU A 14 4.53 -7.86 19.26
C GLU A 14 5.73 -7.83 20.19
N GLN A 15 6.01 -6.65 20.79
CA GLN A 15 7.17 -6.45 21.67
C GLN A 15 8.48 -6.99 21.05
N ASP A 16 8.75 -6.62 19.78
CA ASP A 16 9.91 -7.03 18.99
C ASP A 16 10.00 -8.54 18.65
N ARG A 17 8.98 -9.34 19.01
CA ARG A 17 8.87 -10.73 18.62
C ARG A 17 7.99 -10.87 17.38
N GLU A 18 8.50 -11.58 16.36
CA GLU A 18 7.69 -11.97 15.21
C GLU A 18 6.62 -12.95 15.65
N ILE A 19 5.33 -12.62 15.43
CA ILE A 19 4.20 -13.47 15.77
C ILE A 19 3.46 -14.01 14.56
N TYR A 20 3.60 -13.34 13.41
CA TYR A 20 2.96 -13.74 12.17
C TYR A 20 3.74 -13.28 10.96
N LYS A 21 3.86 -14.15 9.96
CA LYS A 21 4.46 -13.85 8.66
C LYS A 21 3.80 -14.69 7.58
N THR A 22 3.22 -14.03 6.58
CA THR A 22 2.65 -14.68 5.40
C THR A 22 3.74 -14.99 4.38
N GLU A 23 3.76 -16.20 3.87
CA GLU A 23 4.57 -16.57 2.72
C GLU A 23 3.69 -16.59 1.46
N TRP A 24 4.03 -15.76 0.50
CA TRP A 24 3.35 -15.68 -0.78
C TRP A 24 4.30 -15.16 -1.84
N LYS A 25 4.13 -15.65 -3.05
CA LYS A 25 4.87 -15.17 -4.23
C LYS A 25 3.91 -14.71 -5.30
N LEU A 26 4.26 -13.61 -5.96
CA LEU A 26 3.51 -13.13 -7.11
C LEU A 26 3.59 -14.17 -8.23
N PRO A 27 2.44 -14.64 -8.79
CA PRO A 27 2.44 -15.55 -9.93
C PRO A 27 3.10 -14.95 -11.17
N ASP A 28 3.86 -15.75 -11.92
CA ASP A 28 4.58 -15.30 -13.12
C ASP A 28 3.72 -14.52 -14.12
N PRO A 29 2.47 -14.93 -14.45
CA PRO A 29 1.63 -14.14 -15.36
C PRO A 29 1.33 -12.74 -14.86
N ALA A 30 1.18 -12.55 -13.54
CA ALA A 30 0.96 -11.25 -12.93
C ALA A 30 2.25 -10.42 -12.92
N ALA A 31 3.39 -11.06 -12.65
CA ALA A 31 4.69 -10.41 -12.73
C ALA A 31 4.99 -9.91 -14.16
N PHE A 32 4.75 -10.74 -15.18
CA PHE A 32 4.92 -10.35 -16.59
C PHE A 32 4.02 -9.18 -16.98
N PHE A 33 2.75 -9.19 -16.57
CA PHE A 33 1.87 -8.04 -16.78
C PHE A 33 2.45 -6.74 -16.25
N LEU A 34 3.00 -6.75 -15.03
CA LEU A 34 3.61 -5.55 -14.42
C LEU A 34 4.89 -5.11 -15.15
N LEU A 35 5.70 -6.07 -15.62
CA LEU A 35 6.89 -5.77 -16.39
C LEU A 35 6.54 -5.19 -17.77
N ASP A 36 5.45 -5.64 -18.42
CA ASP A 36 4.94 -5.04 -19.65
C ASP A 36 4.50 -3.58 -19.37
N LYS A 37 3.75 -3.33 -18.28
CA LYS A 37 3.38 -1.96 -17.87
C LYS A 37 4.59 -1.08 -17.57
N LEU A 38 5.63 -1.65 -16.96
CA LEU A 38 6.90 -0.94 -16.76
C LEU A 38 7.56 -0.57 -18.10
N ALA A 39 7.58 -1.49 -19.05
CA ALA A 39 8.15 -1.26 -20.39
C ALA A 39 7.38 -0.16 -21.15
N ASP A 40 6.04 -0.21 -21.10
CA ASP A 40 5.14 0.71 -21.79
C ASP A 40 5.02 2.09 -21.16
N SER A 41 5.43 2.23 -19.88
CA SER A 41 5.35 3.53 -19.18
C SER A 41 6.17 4.61 -19.88
N GLY A 42 5.51 5.73 -20.15
CA GLY A 42 6.14 6.94 -20.68
C GLY A 42 7.03 7.70 -19.68
N PHE A 43 7.05 7.30 -18.42
CA PHE A 43 7.97 7.89 -17.45
C PHE A 43 9.41 7.44 -17.72
N TYR A 44 10.32 8.38 -17.93
CA TYR A 44 11.65 8.11 -18.46
C TYR A 44 12.69 7.66 -17.42
N ARG A 45 12.48 7.97 -16.12
CA ARG A 45 13.41 7.60 -15.03
C ARG A 45 12.96 6.28 -14.41
N LYS A 46 13.74 5.24 -14.64
CA LYS A 46 13.52 3.90 -14.10
C LYS A 46 14.81 3.47 -13.39
N THR A 47 14.74 3.29 -12.05
CA THR A 47 15.95 3.20 -11.20
C THR A 47 15.89 1.97 -10.29
N GLY A 48 16.82 1.04 -10.50
CA GLY A 48 16.99 -0.15 -9.68
C GLY A 48 15.94 -1.23 -9.95
N HIS A 49 15.44 -1.88 -8.90
CA HIS A 49 14.43 -2.92 -9.03
C HIS A 49 13.02 -2.33 -8.89
N HIS A 50 12.08 -2.93 -9.61
CA HIS A 50 10.71 -2.45 -9.76
C HIS A 50 9.67 -3.33 -9.06
N LEU A 51 10.02 -4.57 -8.75
CA LEU A 51 9.23 -5.52 -7.96
C LEU A 51 10.00 -5.79 -6.66
N ASP A 52 9.45 -5.36 -5.53
CA ASP A 52 10.02 -5.50 -4.19
C ASP A 52 9.21 -6.54 -3.40
N GLU A 53 9.72 -7.77 -3.36
CA GLU A 53 9.08 -8.89 -2.65
C GLU A 53 9.18 -8.69 -1.14
N ARG A 54 8.06 -8.85 -0.47
CA ARG A 54 7.90 -8.73 0.98
C ARG A 54 7.02 -9.85 1.52
N PRO A 55 7.00 -10.08 2.84
CA PRO A 55 6.07 -11.03 3.42
C PRO A 55 4.63 -10.80 2.97
N GLY A 56 4.05 -11.79 2.28
CA GLY A 56 2.68 -11.80 1.81
C GLY A 56 2.30 -10.77 0.75
N MET A 57 3.26 -10.03 0.18
CA MET A 57 2.98 -9.00 -0.80
C MET A 57 4.18 -8.67 -1.71
N VAL A 58 3.91 -7.96 -2.80
CA VAL A 58 4.93 -7.33 -3.64
C VAL A 58 4.60 -5.85 -3.79
N ASN A 59 5.58 -4.97 -3.67
CA ASN A 59 5.42 -3.58 -4.04
C ASN A 59 6.01 -3.36 -5.45
N PHE A 60 5.18 -2.88 -6.38
CA PHE A 60 5.57 -2.51 -7.74
C PHE A 60 5.74 -1.00 -7.85
N SER A 61 6.79 -0.54 -8.55
CA SER A 61 7.05 0.88 -8.76
C SER A 61 7.65 1.15 -10.13
N ILE A 62 7.04 2.04 -10.91
CA ILE A 62 7.55 2.47 -12.23
C ILE A 62 8.88 3.22 -12.11
N VAL A 63 9.01 4.11 -11.14
CA VAL A 63 10.27 4.83 -10.92
C VAL A 63 11.36 3.93 -10.31
N GLY A 64 10.96 2.84 -9.67
CA GLY A 64 11.83 1.86 -9.03
C GLY A 64 12.21 2.19 -7.58
N ARG A 65 12.67 1.16 -6.87
CA ARG A 65 12.93 1.24 -5.41
C ARG A 65 14.23 1.96 -5.04
N ASN A 66 15.13 2.14 -6.00
CA ASN A 66 16.42 2.82 -5.79
C ASN A 66 16.38 4.31 -6.18
N CYS A 67 15.19 4.84 -6.50
CA CYS A 67 15.04 6.25 -6.84
C CYS A 67 15.41 7.16 -5.67
N ASN A 68 16.07 8.27 -5.99
CA ASN A 68 16.35 9.33 -5.05
C ASN A 68 15.10 10.20 -4.79
N PHE A 69 15.23 11.20 -3.92
CA PHE A 69 14.11 12.07 -3.56
C PHE A 69 13.56 12.86 -4.75
N GLU A 70 14.43 13.38 -5.61
CA GLU A 70 14.03 14.18 -6.79
C GLU A 70 13.27 13.30 -7.80
N GLU A 71 13.77 12.11 -8.09
CA GLU A 71 13.11 11.14 -8.99
C GLU A 71 11.75 10.71 -8.45
N ARG A 72 11.62 10.56 -7.13
CA ARG A 72 10.35 10.27 -6.45
C ARG A 72 9.33 11.40 -6.64
N VAL A 73 9.75 12.66 -6.44
CA VAL A 73 8.91 13.84 -6.65
C VAL A 73 8.49 13.93 -8.12
N MET A 74 9.41 13.75 -9.05
CA MET A 74 9.12 13.77 -10.49
C MET A 74 8.09 12.70 -10.89
N TYR A 75 8.19 11.48 -10.35
CA TYR A 75 7.22 10.44 -10.64
C TYR A 75 5.85 10.74 -10.03
N ARG A 76 5.81 11.23 -8.79
CA ARG A 76 4.56 11.64 -8.15
C ARG A 76 3.83 12.70 -8.99
N ASP A 77 4.55 13.75 -9.41
CA ASP A 77 3.99 14.83 -10.24
C ASP A 77 3.52 14.30 -11.61
N TRP A 78 4.26 13.34 -12.20
CA TRP A 78 3.84 12.64 -13.41
C TRP A 78 2.54 11.86 -13.18
N ASP A 79 2.48 11.07 -12.13
CA ASP A 79 1.34 10.22 -11.82
C ASP A 79 0.08 11.02 -11.45
N GLU A 80 0.22 12.15 -10.79
CA GLU A 80 -0.89 13.08 -10.53
C GLU A 80 -1.59 13.54 -11.82
N HIS A 81 -0.84 13.68 -12.92
CA HIS A 81 -1.38 14.09 -14.22
C HIS A 81 -1.84 12.92 -15.08
N LYS A 82 -1.19 11.76 -14.97
CA LYS A 82 -1.42 10.60 -15.84
C LYS A 82 -2.33 9.56 -15.22
N ASN A 83 -2.47 9.56 -13.89
CA ASN A 83 -3.16 8.52 -13.12
C ASN A 83 -2.63 7.11 -13.43
N GLU A 84 -1.32 6.99 -13.77
CA GLU A 84 -0.72 5.77 -14.30
C GLU A 84 -0.88 4.61 -13.31
N ARG A 85 -0.58 4.83 -12.02
CA ARG A 85 -0.72 3.79 -11.00
C ARG A 85 -2.16 3.30 -10.86
N ARG A 86 -3.14 4.21 -10.88
CA ARG A 86 -4.56 3.84 -10.81
C ARG A 86 -4.98 3.01 -12.01
N ILE A 87 -4.61 3.43 -13.21
CA ILE A 87 -4.91 2.69 -14.46
C ILE A 87 -4.30 1.28 -14.40
N ILE A 88 -3.02 1.17 -14.00
CA ILE A 88 -2.36 -0.14 -13.88
C ILE A 88 -3.09 -1.02 -12.84
N ALA A 89 -3.47 -0.47 -11.69
CA ALA A 89 -4.18 -1.21 -10.64
C ALA A 89 -5.56 -1.70 -11.11
N GLU A 90 -6.33 -0.86 -11.80
CA GLU A 90 -7.65 -1.22 -12.35
C GLU A 90 -7.55 -2.35 -13.39
N GLU A 91 -6.62 -2.23 -14.33
CA GLU A 91 -6.38 -3.27 -15.33
C GLU A 91 -5.87 -4.58 -14.70
N PHE A 92 -4.96 -4.48 -13.73
CA PHE A 92 -4.45 -5.63 -12.99
C PHE A 92 -5.58 -6.35 -12.26
N ASN A 93 -6.39 -5.61 -11.49
CA ASN A 93 -7.48 -6.16 -10.70
C ASN A 93 -8.58 -6.80 -11.58
N SER A 94 -8.79 -6.27 -12.78
CA SER A 94 -9.71 -6.88 -13.77
C SER A 94 -9.18 -8.18 -14.32
N LYS A 95 -7.86 -8.28 -14.52
CA LYS A 95 -7.22 -9.45 -15.14
C LYS A 95 -6.93 -10.58 -14.14
N PHE A 96 -6.68 -10.24 -12.88
CA PHE A 96 -6.28 -11.18 -11.83
C PHE A 96 -7.24 -11.13 -10.63
N PRO A 97 -8.42 -11.78 -10.70
CA PRO A 97 -9.47 -11.64 -9.68
C PRO A 97 -9.07 -12.16 -8.29
N ASP A 98 -8.10 -13.06 -8.19
CA ASP A 98 -7.61 -13.63 -6.93
C ASP A 98 -6.50 -12.80 -6.26
N ILE A 99 -6.00 -11.77 -6.97
CA ILE A 99 -4.94 -10.87 -6.51
C ILE A 99 -5.47 -9.45 -6.54
N GLU A 100 -5.01 -8.63 -5.62
CA GLU A 100 -5.42 -7.23 -5.52
C GLU A 100 -4.21 -6.31 -5.62
N ALA A 101 -4.33 -5.24 -6.42
CA ALA A 101 -3.38 -4.15 -6.49
C ALA A 101 -4.04 -2.85 -6.01
N LEU A 102 -3.42 -2.18 -5.04
CA LEU A 102 -3.87 -0.90 -4.49
C LEU A 102 -2.77 0.15 -4.60
N VAL A 103 -3.18 1.39 -4.87
CA VAL A 103 -2.24 2.53 -4.89
C VAL A 103 -1.68 2.77 -3.49
N ALA A 104 -0.36 2.75 -3.37
CA ALA A 104 0.34 2.82 -2.09
C ALA A 104 1.44 3.88 -2.08
N GLY A 105 1.48 4.65 -1.00
CA GLY A 105 2.45 5.72 -0.81
C GLY A 105 2.52 6.68 -2.00
N GLU A 106 3.73 7.16 -2.31
CA GLU A 106 3.93 8.18 -3.36
C GLU A 106 4.20 7.60 -4.75
N THR A 107 4.75 6.37 -4.85
CA THR A 107 5.30 5.86 -6.13
C THR A 107 4.98 4.40 -6.42
N GLY A 108 4.23 3.71 -5.56
CA GLY A 108 4.06 2.27 -5.65
C GLY A 108 2.63 1.80 -5.79
N LEU A 109 2.51 0.51 -6.13
CA LEU A 109 1.33 -0.32 -5.96
C LEU A 109 1.67 -1.43 -4.97
N ASP A 110 0.83 -1.64 -3.97
CA ASP A 110 0.88 -2.80 -3.10
C ASP A 110 0.02 -3.91 -3.70
N ILE A 111 0.60 -5.09 -3.88
CA ILE A 111 0.01 -6.24 -4.57
C ILE A 111 0.06 -7.44 -3.63
N PHE A 112 -1.07 -8.09 -3.40
CA PHE A 112 -1.22 -9.21 -2.45
C PHE A 112 -2.40 -10.11 -2.83
N PRO A 113 -2.54 -11.31 -2.27
CA PRO A 113 -3.75 -12.11 -2.41
C PRO A 113 -4.98 -11.29 -2.01
N ARG A 114 -6.07 -11.41 -2.75
CA ARG A 114 -7.29 -10.65 -2.45
C ARG A 114 -7.75 -10.89 -1.01
N GLY A 115 -7.98 -9.80 -0.30
CA GLY A 115 -8.34 -9.81 1.12
C GLY A 115 -7.16 -9.72 2.09
N SER A 116 -5.91 -9.92 1.64
CA SER A 116 -4.70 -9.76 2.46
C SER A 116 -4.19 -8.32 2.50
N ASN A 117 -5.13 -7.36 2.42
CA ASN A 117 -4.86 -5.92 2.49
C ASN A 117 -4.90 -5.40 3.93
N LYS A 118 -4.69 -4.10 4.13
CA LYS A 118 -4.70 -3.47 5.47
C LYS A 118 -5.99 -3.70 6.25
N GLY A 119 -7.10 -3.97 5.58
CA GLY A 119 -8.38 -4.25 6.24
C GLY A 119 -8.34 -5.43 7.20
N GLN A 120 -7.49 -6.44 6.95
CA GLN A 120 -7.34 -7.59 7.84
C GLN A 120 -6.92 -7.21 9.27
N VAL A 121 -6.22 -6.08 9.43
CA VAL A 121 -5.74 -5.60 10.74
C VAL A 121 -6.88 -5.32 11.71
N ILE A 122 -8.07 -4.93 11.22
CA ILE A 122 -9.22 -4.59 12.08
C ILE A 122 -9.70 -5.78 12.90
N ASP A 123 -9.45 -7.01 12.44
CA ASP A 123 -9.89 -8.21 13.13
C ASP A 123 -9.25 -8.39 14.50
N ASP A 124 -8.03 -7.89 14.69
CA ASP A 124 -7.34 -7.91 15.98
C ASP A 124 -7.87 -6.86 16.96
N PHE A 125 -8.69 -5.92 16.48
CA PHE A 125 -9.26 -4.82 17.28
C PHE A 125 -10.77 -4.93 17.45
N LYS A 126 -11.35 -6.13 17.26
CA LYS A 126 -12.77 -6.37 17.51
C LYS A 126 -13.14 -6.04 18.94
N GLY A 127 -14.06 -5.10 19.11
CA GLY A 127 -14.51 -4.63 20.43
C GLY A 127 -13.83 -3.37 20.95
N TYR A 128 -12.87 -2.84 20.23
CA TYR A 128 -12.22 -1.56 20.53
C TYR A 128 -12.83 -0.44 19.69
N ASP A 129 -12.77 0.78 20.23
CA ASP A 129 -13.01 2.01 19.49
C ASP A 129 -11.69 2.43 18.80
N VAL A 130 -11.61 2.21 17.49
CA VAL A 130 -10.37 2.35 16.73
C VAL A 130 -10.26 3.75 16.15
N HIS A 131 -9.22 4.49 16.50
CA HIS A 131 -8.83 5.74 15.85
C HIS A 131 -7.78 5.47 14.77
N PHE A 132 -8.19 5.49 13.52
CA PHE A 132 -7.34 5.20 12.37
C PHE A 132 -6.87 6.48 11.66
N PHE A 133 -5.56 6.59 11.41
CA PHE A 133 -4.93 7.70 10.69
C PHE A 133 -4.29 7.16 9.41
N GLY A 134 -4.72 7.63 8.24
CA GLY A 134 -4.21 7.19 6.94
C GLY A 134 -4.21 8.31 5.91
N ASP A 135 -3.37 8.17 4.89
CA ASP A 135 -3.21 9.15 3.81
C ASP A 135 -3.80 8.70 2.46
N LYS A 136 -4.18 7.41 2.35
CA LYS A 136 -4.74 6.80 1.13
C LYS A 136 -6.08 6.11 1.41
N MET A 137 -7.03 6.87 1.97
CA MET A 137 -8.35 6.36 2.36
C MET A 137 -9.41 6.42 1.26
N ASP A 138 -9.10 6.99 0.08
CA ASP A 138 -10.00 6.99 -1.06
C ASP A 138 -10.04 5.63 -1.74
N GLU A 139 -11.11 5.34 -2.47
CA GLU A 139 -11.28 4.08 -3.21
C GLU A 139 -10.08 3.82 -4.12
N GLY A 140 -9.54 2.60 -4.02
CA GLY A 140 -8.31 2.18 -4.71
C GLY A 140 -7.00 2.50 -3.96
N GLY A 141 -7.05 3.25 -2.86
CA GLY A 141 -5.90 3.46 -1.96
C GLY A 141 -5.71 2.32 -0.96
N ASN A 142 -4.49 2.12 -0.50
CA ASN A 142 -4.16 0.99 0.38
C ASN A 142 -4.67 1.12 1.82
N ASP A 143 -5.12 2.31 2.24
CA ASP A 143 -5.76 2.54 3.55
C ASP A 143 -7.30 2.38 3.49
N TYR A 144 -7.88 2.44 2.29
CA TYR A 144 -9.32 2.35 2.07
C TYR A 144 -9.97 1.10 2.68
N PRO A 145 -9.41 -0.12 2.52
CA PRO A 145 -10.02 -1.32 3.09
C PRO A 145 -10.16 -1.25 4.62
N LEU A 146 -9.15 -0.71 5.32
CA LEU A 146 -9.24 -0.55 6.77
C LEU A 146 -10.23 0.54 7.16
N ALA A 147 -10.22 1.67 6.45
CA ALA A 147 -11.14 2.77 6.71
C ALA A 147 -12.62 2.35 6.57
N VAL A 148 -12.94 1.54 5.56
CA VAL A 148 -14.30 1.01 5.34
C VAL A 148 -14.74 0.03 6.42
N LEU A 149 -13.82 -0.83 6.87
CA LEU A 149 -14.09 -1.84 7.89
C LEU A 149 -14.13 -1.25 9.32
N ASN A 150 -13.53 -0.08 9.54
CA ASN A 150 -13.55 0.63 10.82
C ASN A 150 -14.91 1.34 11.07
N THR A 151 -16.00 0.58 11.10
CA THR A 151 -17.37 1.12 11.16
C THR A 151 -17.78 1.65 12.53
N LYS A 152 -17.06 1.26 13.59
CA LYS A 152 -17.36 1.68 14.98
C LYS A 152 -16.39 2.75 15.50
N GLY A 153 -15.29 2.95 14.80
CA GLY A 153 -14.25 3.90 15.19
C GLY A 153 -14.28 5.18 14.38
N THR A 154 -13.20 5.94 14.46
CA THR A 154 -13.03 7.21 13.75
C THR A 154 -11.86 7.13 12.78
N ASN A 155 -12.08 7.53 11.54
CA ASN A 155 -11.06 7.62 10.52
C ASN A 155 -10.59 9.07 10.36
N TYR A 156 -9.29 9.29 10.43
CA TYR A 156 -8.67 10.60 10.28
C TYR A 156 -7.82 10.60 9.01
N HIS A 157 -8.30 11.28 7.97
CA HIS A 157 -7.49 11.51 6.76
C HIS A 157 -6.38 12.50 7.08
N VAL A 158 -5.12 12.11 6.83
CA VAL A 158 -3.93 12.91 7.14
C VAL A 158 -3.03 13.02 5.91
N ASP A 159 -2.36 14.16 5.75
CA ASP A 159 -1.46 14.40 4.61
C ASP A 159 -0.04 13.89 4.89
N CYS A 160 0.34 13.85 6.18
CA CYS A 160 1.68 13.44 6.61
C CYS A 160 1.72 13.16 8.12
N TRP A 161 2.83 12.59 8.58
CA TRP A 161 3.06 12.30 10.01
C TRP A 161 2.92 13.51 10.93
N LYS A 162 3.24 14.74 10.46
CA LYS A 162 3.08 15.98 11.24
C LYS A 162 1.61 16.30 11.51
N HIS A 163 0.75 16.01 10.53
CA HIS A 163 -0.70 16.17 10.68
C HIS A 163 -1.23 15.16 11.72
N THR A 164 -0.83 13.88 11.62
CA THR A 164 -1.15 12.87 12.64
C THR A 164 -0.73 13.32 14.05
N TRP A 165 0.50 13.81 14.19
CA TRP A 165 1.02 14.29 15.47
C TRP A 165 0.21 15.45 16.06
N LYS A 166 -0.22 16.39 15.21
CA LYS A 166 -1.05 17.52 15.62
C LYS A 166 -2.41 17.06 16.15
N LEU A 167 -3.05 16.12 15.46
CA LEU A 167 -4.34 15.56 15.88
C LEU A 167 -4.22 14.81 17.21
N LEU A 168 -3.22 13.95 17.37
CA LEU A 168 -2.98 13.19 18.60
C LEU A 168 -2.75 14.10 19.83
N LYS A 169 -2.09 15.25 19.65
CA LYS A 169 -1.94 16.23 20.74
C LYS A 169 -3.25 16.88 21.15
N GLY A 170 -4.20 16.98 20.25
CA GLY A 170 -5.53 17.54 20.54
C GLY A 170 -6.50 16.54 21.18
N MET A 171 -6.13 15.25 21.24
CA MET A 171 -6.93 14.17 21.85
C MET A 171 -6.55 13.90 23.32
N GLN A 172 -5.47 14.50 23.81
CA GLN A 172 -5.04 14.45 25.22
C GLN A 172 -5.73 15.53 26.04
#